data_6594282205afb362910b6766939a04eb
#
_entry.id   6594282205afb362910b6766939a04eb
#
_cell.length_a   1.000
_cell.length_b   1.000
_cell.length_c   1.000
_cell.angle_alpha   90.00
_cell.angle_beta   90.00
_cell.angle_gamma   90.00
#
_symmetry.space_group_name_H-M   'P 1'
#
loop_
_entity.id
_entity.type
_entity.pdbx_description
1 polymer ?
#
loop_
_entity_poly.entity_id
_entity_poly.type
_entity_poly.pdbx_seq_one_letter_code
_entity_poly.pdbx_strand_id
1 'polypeptide(L)'
;MSKVNKIVGILVAGLLVANCSATYKMKSEKGKVLKEVPKWYMSDFSEKKQCGKTTFGKNKDKMCIFGVGTAVSPDLQLAIEKGMMIAKAEMADIIKGEMNKSSKIFITELGKQHNKTTVSEVESTIVNLITKTTVRGYEIFAKDITMTKNGYYRVWIGLRLPMGDYNKMYNFTISEAVDAYNVKSKAQIAFQKLEETSNEDSNLQ
;
A
#
# COMPACT_ATOMS: atom_id res chain seq x y z
N MET A 1 21.17 -32.77 -46.72
CA MET A 1 21.20 -31.99 -45.45
C MET A 1 20.63 -30.58 -45.59
N SER A 2 19.63 -30.29 -46.38
CA SER A 2 19.21 -28.88 -46.64
C SER A 2 17.71 -28.59 -46.37
N LYS A 3 16.85 -29.60 -46.22
CA LYS A 3 15.41 -29.35 -45.94
C LYS A 3 15.03 -29.28 -44.49
N VAL A 4 15.78 -29.94 -43.60
CA VAL A 4 15.51 -29.94 -42.15
C VAL A 4 15.85 -28.59 -41.50
N ASN A 5 16.92 -27.93 -41.95
CA ASN A 5 17.34 -26.63 -41.41
C ASN A 5 16.41 -25.46 -41.76
N LYS A 6 15.63 -25.55 -42.84
CA LYS A 6 14.65 -24.52 -43.21
C LYS A 6 13.36 -24.62 -42.37
N ILE A 7 12.99 -25.80 -41.96
CA ILE A 7 11.78 -26.02 -41.14
C ILE A 7 12.04 -25.59 -39.70
N VAL A 8 13.24 -25.82 -39.15
CA VAL A 8 13.63 -25.38 -37.82
C VAL A 8 13.74 -23.84 -37.75
N GLY A 9 14.19 -23.19 -38.82
CA GLY A 9 14.27 -21.70 -38.87
C GLY A 9 12.87 -21.03 -38.84
N ILE A 10 11.86 -21.63 -39.45
CA ILE A 10 10.49 -21.09 -39.48
C ILE A 10 9.77 -21.31 -38.13
N LEU A 11 10.05 -22.41 -37.43
CA LEU A 11 9.49 -22.67 -36.10
C LEU A 11 10.04 -21.75 -35.01
N VAL A 12 11.30 -21.32 -35.12
CA VAL A 12 11.92 -20.37 -34.17
C VAL A 12 11.44 -18.95 -34.41
N ALA A 13 11.18 -18.54 -35.66
CA ALA A 13 10.65 -17.21 -35.98
C ALA A 13 9.19 -17.01 -35.57
N GLY A 14 8.41 -18.07 -35.47
CA GLY A 14 6.98 -18.02 -35.02
C GLY A 14 6.78 -17.81 -33.53
N LEU A 15 7.81 -17.99 -32.69
CA LEU A 15 7.71 -17.90 -31.22
C LEU A 15 7.99 -16.49 -30.66
N LEU A 16 8.34 -15.51 -31.49
CA LEU A 16 8.77 -14.18 -31.03
C LEU A 16 7.70 -13.08 -31.09
N VAL A 17 6.46 -13.37 -31.51
CA VAL A 17 5.44 -12.34 -31.70
C VAL A 17 4.23 -12.42 -30.75
N ALA A 18 4.32 -13.12 -29.63
CA ALA A 18 3.21 -13.18 -28.66
C ALA A 18 3.44 -12.27 -27.43
N ASN A 19 3.94 -11.04 -27.63
CA ASN A 19 3.75 -9.95 -26.68
C ASN A 19 2.39 -9.28 -26.96
N CYS A 20 1.30 -10.01 -26.83
CA CYS A 20 -0.03 -9.41 -26.70
C CYS A 20 -0.08 -8.65 -25.39
N SER A 21 0.14 -7.32 -25.42
CA SER A 21 -0.23 -6.47 -24.29
C SER A 21 -1.71 -6.69 -24.02
N ALA A 22 -2.01 -7.33 -22.89
CA ALA A 22 -3.38 -7.64 -22.53
C ALA A 22 -4.11 -6.34 -22.19
N THR A 23 -4.87 -5.78 -23.12
CA THR A 23 -5.70 -4.60 -22.92
C THR A 23 -7.13 -5.00 -22.59
N TYR A 24 -7.75 -4.25 -21.70
CA TYR A 24 -9.18 -4.34 -21.43
C TYR A 24 -9.91 -3.29 -22.28
N LYS A 25 -10.95 -3.73 -23.01
CA LYS A 25 -11.74 -2.86 -23.87
C LYS A 25 -13.07 -2.56 -23.21
N MET A 26 -13.31 -1.30 -22.85
CA MET A 26 -14.62 -0.85 -22.38
C MET A 26 -15.57 -0.75 -23.58
N LYS A 27 -16.73 -1.40 -23.46
CA LYS A 27 -17.78 -1.38 -24.48
C LYS A 27 -18.95 -0.52 -24.01
N SER A 28 -19.60 0.20 -24.93
CA SER A 28 -20.91 0.79 -24.70
C SER A 28 -21.99 -0.29 -24.69
N GLU A 29 -23.20 0.04 -24.24
CA GLU A 29 -24.39 -0.83 -24.34
C GLU A 29 -24.65 -1.32 -25.78
N LYS A 30 -24.25 -0.54 -26.79
CA LYS A 30 -24.35 -0.90 -28.21
C LYS A 30 -23.15 -1.73 -28.71
N GLY A 31 -22.27 -2.22 -27.84
CA GLY A 31 -21.13 -3.06 -28.18
C GLY A 31 -19.92 -2.30 -28.79
N LYS A 32 -19.98 -0.97 -28.94
CA LYS A 32 -18.82 -0.20 -29.42
C LYS A 32 -17.73 -0.10 -28.35
N VAL A 33 -16.48 -0.26 -28.76
CA VAL A 33 -15.33 -0.03 -27.86
C VAL A 33 -15.23 1.48 -27.59
N LEU A 34 -15.40 1.89 -26.34
CA LEU A 34 -15.30 3.29 -25.92
C LEU A 34 -13.85 3.69 -25.63
N LYS A 35 -13.09 2.77 -25.02
CA LYS A 35 -11.74 3.05 -24.53
C LYS A 35 -10.98 1.73 -24.34
N GLU A 36 -9.69 1.75 -24.66
CA GLU A 36 -8.79 0.68 -24.30
C GLU A 36 -8.11 1.02 -22.98
N VAL A 37 -8.15 0.07 -22.02
CA VAL A 37 -7.56 0.19 -20.71
C VAL A 37 -6.69 -1.04 -20.50
N PRO A 38 -5.50 -0.92 -19.88
CA PRO A 38 -4.69 -2.08 -19.56
C PRO A 38 -5.48 -3.08 -18.72
N LYS A 39 -5.41 -4.36 -19.09
CA LYS A 39 -6.20 -5.41 -18.43
C LYS A 39 -5.87 -5.54 -16.96
N TRP A 40 -4.60 -5.36 -16.60
CA TRP A 40 -4.14 -5.39 -15.22
C TRP A 40 -4.75 -4.25 -14.37
N TYR A 41 -4.97 -3.07 -14.98
CA TYR A 41 -5.57 -1.92 -14.28
C TYR A 41 -7.03 -2.17 -13.86
N MET A 42 -7.75 -3.00 -14.61
CA MET A 42 -9.14 -3.37 -14.34
C MET A 42 -9.28 -4.57 -13.38
N SER A 43 -8.17 -5.08 -12.85
CA SER A 43 -8.20 -6.13 -11.84
C SER A 43 -8.69 -5.54 -10.50
N ASP A 44 -9.39 -6.35 -9.73
CA ASP A 44 -9.74 -5.98 -8.37
C ASP A 44 -8.50 -6.03 -7.46
N PHE A 45 -8.18 -4.91 -6.83
CA PHE A 45 -7.04 -4.74 -5.93
C PHE A 45 -7.46 -4.42 -4.48
N SER A 46 -8.74 -4.54 -4.16
CA SER A 46 -9.26 -4.28 -2.81
C SER A 46 -8.73 -5.22 -1.75
N GLU A 47 -8.21 -6.38 -2.15
CA GLU A 47 -7.67 -7.40 -1.27
C GLU A 47 -6.19 -7.69 -1.55
N LYS A 48 -5.53 -8.30 -0.56
CA LYS A 48 -4.15 -8.80 -0.70
C LYS A 48 -4.08 -9.91 -1.75
N LYS A 49 -3.18 -9.78 -2.71
CA LYS A 49 -2.98 -10.78 -3.78
C LYS A 49 -1.53 -11.23 -3.86
N GLN A 50 -1.30 -12.30 -4.62
CA GLN A 50 0.06 -12.78 -4.88
C GLN A 50 0.89 -11.69 -5.58
N CYS A 51 2.11 -11.48 -5.09
CA CYS A 51 3.00 -10.42 -5.58
C CYS A 51 3.43 -10.57 -7.05
N GLY A 52 3.25 -11.73 -7.66
CA GLY A 52 3.76 -12.00 -9.01
C GLY A 52 5.29 -12.07 -9.06
N LYS A 53 5.85 -12.22 -10.27
CA LYS A 53 7.29 -12.24 -10.49
C LYS A 53 7.85 -10.81 -10.45
N THR A 54 9.00 -10.61 -9.79
CA THR A 54 9.76 -9.35 -9.87
C THR A 54 10.77 -9.40 -11.00
N THR A 55 11.20 -8.24 -11.50
CA THR A 55 12.22 -8.11 -12.55
C THR A 55 13.60 -8.61 -12.06
N PHE A 56 13.85 -8.61 -10.74
CA PHE A 56 15.15 -8.93 -10.13
C PHE A 56 15.18 -10.21 -9.29
N GLY A 57 14.18 -11.09 -9.40
CA GLY A 57 14.21 -12.37 -8.72
C GLY A 57 12.89 -12.84 -8.14
N LYS A 58 12.91 -13.96 -7.43
CA LYS A 58 11.74 -14.49 -6.73
C LYS A 58 11.41 -13.57 -5.55
N ASN A 59 10.24 -12.96 -5.58
CA ASN A 59 9.72 -12.29 -4.40
C ASN A 59 9.63 -13.30 -3.25
N LYS A 60 10.31 -13.00 -2.15
CA LYS A 60 10.24 -13.81 -0.92
C LYS A 60 8.83 -13.74 -0.33
N ASP A 61 8.15 -12.60 -0.51
CA ASP A 61 6.80 -12.39 -0.05
C ASP A 61 5.79 -12.93 -1.08
N LYS A 62 4.92 -13.82 -0.62
CA LYS A 62 3.88 -14.42 -1.46
C LYS A 62 2.71 -13.47 -1.70
N MET A 63 2.47 -12.51 -0.79
CA MET A 63 1.34 -11.59 -0.80
C MET A 63 1.79 -10.13 -0.82
N CYS A 64 1.05 -9.32 -1.55
CA CYS A 64 1.25 -7.86 -1.67
C CYS A 64 -0.06 -7.11 -1.50
N ILE A 65 0.05 -5.86 -1.06
CA ILE A 65 -0.98 -4.83 -1.19
C ILE A 65 -0.69 -4.08 -2.49
N PHE A 66 -1.74 -3.71 -3.20
CA PHE A 66 -1.65 -3.03 -4.49
C PHE A 66 -2.35 -1.67 -4.43
N GLY A 67 -1.87 -0.72 -5.24
CA GLY A 67 -2.53 0.54 -5.52
C GLY A 67 -2.38 0.90 -6.98
N VAL A 68 -3.40 1.43 -7.61
CA VAL A 68 -3.40 1.79 -9.03
C VAL A 68 -3.81 3.23 -9.25
N GLY A 69 -3.26 3.87 -10.26
CA GLY A 69 -3.57 5.25 -10.58
C GLY A 69 -3.53 5.53 -12.07
N THR A 70 -4.34 6.46 -12.51
CA THR A 70 -4.31 6.96 -13.90
C THR A 70 -4.41 8.48 -13.92
N ALA A 71 -3.71 9.09 -14.86
CA ALA A 71 -3.77 10.53 -15.09
C ALA A 71 -3.64 10.87 -16.57
N VAL A 72 -4.08 12.08 -16.92
CA VAL A 72 -3.92 12.66 -18.26
C VAL A 72 -3.26 14.03 -18.12
N SER A 73 -2.27 14.31 -18.97
CA SER A 73 -1.60 15.62 -19.03
C SER A 73 -1.05 15.86 -20.43
N PRO A 74 -0.93 17.12 -20.89
CA PRO A 74 -0.18 17.45 -22.10
C PRO A 74 1.32 17.19 -21.95
N ASP A 75 1.85 17.19 -20.72
CA ASP A 75 3.22 16.85 -20.37
C ASP A 75 3.30 15.42 -19.85
N LEU A 76 4.24 14.63 -20.39
CA LEU A 76 4.41 13.21 -20.03
C LEU A 76 4.88 13.04 -18.60
N GLN A 77 5.85 13.83 -18.15
CA GLN A 77 6.40 13.70 -16.80
C GLN A 77 5.31 14.04 -15.77
N LEU A 78 4.56 15.10 -16.01
CA LEU A 78 3.45 15.49 -15.13
C LEU A 78 2.32 14.44 -15.12
N ALA A 79 2.05 13.75 -16.25
CA ALA A 79 1.11 12.65 -16.30
C ALA A 79 1.56 11.48 -15.40
N ILE A 80 2.87 11.13 -15.46
CA ILE A 80 3.48 10.07 -14.65
C ILE A 80 3.39 10.44 -13.16
N GLU A 81 3.77 11.64 -12.79
CA GLU A 81 3.74 12.11 -11.38
C GLU A 81 2.34 12.10 -10.79
N LYS A 82 1.35 12.62 -11.53
CA LYS A 82 -0.06 12.58 -11.12
C LYS A 82 -0.58 11.14 -10.98
N GLY A 83 -0.28 10.26 -11.94
CA GLY A 83 -0.67 8.85 -11.86
C GLY A 83 -0.05 8.15 -10.67
N MET A 84 1.23 8.42 -10.39
CA MET A 84 1.95 7.91 -9.23
C MET A 84 1.34 8.41 -7.92
N MET A 85 0.99 9.68 -7.84
CA MET A 85 0.38 10.27 -6.65
C MET A 85 -0.97 9.62 -6.34
N ILE A 86 -1.81 9.39 -7.35
CA ILE A 86 -3.10 8.71 -7.22
C ILE A 86 -2.91 7.26 -6.76
N ALA A 87 -1.99 6.52 -7.38
CA ALA A 87 -1.69 5.13 -6.99
C ALA A 87 -1.17 5.02 -5.54
N LYS A 88 -0.36 5.98 -5.09
CA LYS A 88 0.11 6.04 -3.70
C LYS A 88 -1.02 6.35 -2.73
N ALA A 89 -1.93 7.26 -3.08
CA ALA A 89 -3.07 7.60 -2.24
C ALA A 89 -3.99 6.38 -2.04
N GLU A 90 -4.32 5.68 -3.12
CA GLU A 90 -5.12 4.44 -3.06
C GLU A 90 -4.44 3.36 -2.20
N MET A 91 -3.14 3.13 -2.41
CA MET A 91 -2.37 2.19 -1.59
C MET A 91 -2.36 2.60 -0.12
N ALA A 92 -2.20 3.89 0.19
CA ALA A 92 -2.21 4.39 1.56
C ALA A 92 -3.55 4.14 2.25
N ASP A 93 -4.66 4.29 1.56
CA ASP A 93 -5.99 4.03 2.10
C ASP A 93 -6.21 2.54 2.41
N ILE A 94 -5.75 1.65 1.53
CA ILE A 94 -5.78 0.20 1.77
C ILE A 94 -4.90 -0.17 2.98
N ILE A 95 -3.69 0.38 3.08
CA ILE A 95 -2.77 0.14 4.19
C ILE A 95 -3.38 0.60 5.51
N LYS A 96 -3.97 1.80 5.55
CA LYS A 96 -4.65 2.31 6.75
C LYS A 96 -5.80 1.39 7.17
N GLY A 97 -6.60 0.93 6.20
CA GLY A 97 -7.68 -0.04 6.46
C GLY A 97 -7.18 -1.34 7.07
N GLU A 98 -6.09 -1.90 6.53
CA GLU A 98 -5.46 -3.12 7.04
C GLU A 98 -4.83 -2.92 8.43
N MET A 99 -4.15 -1.79 8.66
CA MET A 99 -3.59 -1.44 9.97
C MET A 99 -4.69 -1.28 11.01
N ASN A 100 -5.80 -0.63 10.67
CA ASN A 100 -6.95 -0.48 11.56
C ASN A 100 -7.60 -1.83 11.92
N LYS A 101 -7.71 -2.77 10.97
CA LYS A 101 -8.18 -4.13 11.24
C LYS A 101 -7.25 -4.86 12.21
N SER A 102 -5.94 -4.80 11.95
CA SER A 102 -4.93 -5.47 12.76
C SER A 102 -4.82 -4.86 14.16
N SER A 103 -4.94 -3.53 14.28
CA SER A 103 -4.89 -2.84 15.58
C SER A 103 -6.09 -3.16 16.46
N LYS A 104 -7.29 -3.38 15.89
CA LYS A 104 -8.46 -3.85 16.67
C LYS A 104 -8.21 -5.19 17.34
N ILE A 105 -7.53 -6.11 16.68
CA ILE A 105 -7.15 -7.40 17.27
C ILE A 105 -6.19 -7.17 18.43
N PHE A 106 -5.14 -6.35 18.23
CA PHE A 106 -4.18 -6.00 19.28
C PHE A 106 -4.86 -5.35 20.50
N ILE A 107 -5.76 -4.38 20.27
CA ILE A 107 -6.50 -3.69 21.34
C ILE A 107 -7.42 -4.64 22.08
N THR A 108 -8.05 -5.60 21.39
CA THR A 108 -8.88 -6.63 22.01
C THR A 108 -8.05 -7.52 22.95
N GLU A 109 -6.86 -7.92 22.53
CA GLU A 109 -5.95 -8.71 23.38
C GLU A 109 -5.43 -7.88 24.56
N LEU A 110 -5.08 -6.60 24.33
CA LEU A 110 -4.69 -5.68 25.39
C LEU A 110 -5.80 -5.50 26.43
N GLY A 111 -7.05 -5.41 26.00
CA GLY A 111 -8.23 -5.25 26.86
C GLY A 111 -8.50 -6.43 27.80
N LYS A 112 -7.94 -7.60 27.54
CA LYS A 112 -8.00 -8.76 28.46
C LYS A 112 -7.09 -8.60 29.68
N GLN A 113 -6.07 -7.76 29.59
CA GLN A 113 -5.01 -7.62 30.60
C GLN A 113 -5.03 -6.24 31.30
N HIS A 114 -5.69 -5.24 30.73
CA HIS A 114 -5.64 -3.86 31.18
C HIS A 114 -7.05 -3.26 31.34
N ASN A 115 -7.14 -2.15 32.09
CA ASN A 115 -8.39 -1.44 32.29
C ASN A 115 -8.84 -0.67 31.04
N LYS A 116 -10.13 -0.27 31.00
CA LYS A 116 -10.74 0.42 29.84
C LYS A 116 -10.03 1.74 29.48
N THR A 117 -9.56 2.49 30.46
CA THR A 117 -8.90 3.79 30.24
C THR A 117 -7.58 3.60 29.49
N THR A 118 -6.74 2.65 29.95
CA THR A 118 -5.48 2.27 29.30
C THR A 118 -5.72 1.86 27.85
N VAL A 119 -6.70 0.99 27.62
CA VAL A 119 -7.05 0.50 26.29
C VAL A 119 -7.46 1.64 25.37
N SER A 120 -8.31 2.56 25.84
CA SER A 120 -8.78 3.70 25.05
C SER A 120 -7.65 4.69 24.71
N GLU A 121 -6.71 4.93 25.61
CA GLU A 121 -5.56 5.79 25.34
C GLU A 121 -4.59 5.19 24.31
N VAL A 122 -4.30 3.91 24.43
CA VAL A 122 -3.45 3.20 23.44
C VAL A 122 -4.16 3.18 22.09
N GLU A 123 -5.46 2.91 22.04
CA GLU A 123 -6.26 2.93 20.81
C GLU A 123 -6.17 4.28 20.10
N SER A 124 -6.42 5.37 20.82
CA SER A 124 -6.38 6.72 20.22
C SER A 124 -4.98 7.07 19.69
N THR A 125 -3.93 6.64 20.37
CA THR A 125 -2.55 6.84 19.93
C THR A 125 -2.24 6.05 18.67
N ILE A 126 -2.66 4.77 18.59
CA ILE A 126 -2.51 3.93 17.40
C ILE A 126 -3.21 4.55 16.19
N VAL A 127 -4.48 4.97 16.35
CA VAL A 127 -5.25 5.61 15.27
C VAL A 127 -4.55 6.86 14.73
N ASN A 128 -4.01 7.71 15.63
CA ASN A 128 -3.28 8.90 15.24
C ASN A 128 -1.99 8.58 14.47
N LEU A 129 -1.23 7.56 14.90
CA LEU A 129 -0.01 7.12 14.22
C LEU A 129 -0.31 6.50 12.85
N ILE A 130 -1.33 5.64 12.75
CA ILE A 130 -1.77 5.06 11.47
C ILE A 130 -2.14 6.17 10.47
N THR A 131 -2.83 7.20 10.93
CA THR A 131 -3.23 8.33 10.07
C THR A 131 -2.02 9.07 9.49
N LYS A 132 -0.90 9.13 10.23
CA LYS A 132 0.34 9.81 9.83
C LYS A 132 1.33 8.89 9.11
N THR A 133 1.05 7.59 9.00
CA THR A 133 1.97 6.63 8.39
C THR A 133 2.23 6.95 6.92
N THR A 134 3.50 7.07 6.56
CA THR A 134 3.94 7.26 5.18
C THR A 134 4.23 5.91 4.54
N VAL A 135 3.64 5.66 3.38
CA VAL A 135 3.87 4.42 2.62
C VAL A 135 5.29 4.38 2.07
N ARG A 136 6.04 3.35 2.43
CA ARG A 136 7.44 3.11 2.00
C ARG A 136 7.61 1.66 1.54
N GLY A 137 8.64 1.39 0.73
CA GLY A 137 8.99 0.04 0.28
C GLY A 137 8.13 -0.49 -0.87
N TYR A 138 7.29 0.34 -1.47
CA TYR A 138 6.51 -0.05 -2.65
C TYR A 138 7.36 -0.09 -3.91
N GLU A 139 6.94 -0.90 -4.88
CA GLU A 139 7.53 -1.05 -6.21
C GLU A 139 6.50 -0.78 -7.29
N ILE A 140 6.94 -0.30 -8.45
CA ILE A 140 6.09 -0.23 -9.64
C ILE A 140 6.05 -1.63 -10.28
N PHE A 141 4.88 -2.26 -10.33
CA PHE A 141 4.71 -3.55 -10.99
C PHE A 141 4.22 -3.44 -12.44
N ALA A 142 3.56 -2.34 -12.77
CA ALA A 142 3.07 -2.07 -14.12
C ALA A 142 3.01 -0.57 -14.39
N LYS A 143 3.30 -0.20 -15.66
CA LYS A 143 3.16 1.16 -16.17
C LYS A 143 2.84 1.11 -17.66
N ASP A 144 1.71 1.69 -18.05
CA ASP A 144 1.32 1.85 -19.44
C ASP A 144 1.10 3.33 -19.78
N ILE A 145 1.53 3.72 -20.96
CA ILE A 145 1.39 5.10 -21.45
C ILE A 145 0.76 5.05 -22.83
N THR A 146 -0.28 5.86 -23.02
CA THR A 146 -0.94 6.03 -24.31
C THR A 146 -1.15 7.52 -24.61
N MET A 147 -1.35 7.84 -25.87
CA MET A 147 -1.70 9.19 -26.28
C MET A 147 -3.21 9.27 -26.54
N THR A 148 -3.85 10.30 -26.03
CA THR A 148 -5.27 10.60 -26.29
C THR A 148 -5.44 11.19 -27.68
N LYS A 149 -6.68 11.25 -28.21
CA LYS A 149 -6.98 11.89 -29.50
C LYS A 149 -6.56 13.34 -29.56
N ASN A 150 -6.52 14.04 -28.42
CA ASN A 150 -6.13 15.44 -28.33
C ASN A 150 -4.61 15.63 -28.14
N GLY A 151 -3.81 14.59 -28.31
CA GLY A 151 -2.35 14.64 -28.15
C GLY A 151 -1.84 14.67 -26.70
N TYR A 152 -2.70 14.43 -25.71
CA TYR A 152 -2.30 14.35 -24.31
C TYR A 152 -1.85 12.95 -23.96
N TYR A 153 -0.90 12.84 -23.02
CA TYR A 153 -0.44 11.57 -22.47
C TYR A 153 -1.42 11.08 -21.42
N ARG A 154 -1.84 9.83 -21.54
CA ARG A 154 -2.55 9.09 -20.51
C ARG A 154 -1.62 8.02 -19.94
N VAL A 155 -1.50 8.00 -18.63
CA VAL A 155 -0.63 7.05 -17.90
C VAL A 155 -1.50 6.21 -16.99
N TRP A 156 -1.22 4.91 -16.92
CA TRP A 156 -1.69 3.98 -15.90
C TRP A 156 -0.48 3.49 -15.11
N ILE A 157 -0.54 3.52 -13.80
CA ILE A 157 0.53 3.11 -12.90
C ILE A 157 -0.04 2.14 -11.88
N GLY A 158 0.66 1.01 -11.71
CA GLY A 158 0.38 0.03 -10.68
C GLY A 158 1.55 -0.07 -9.70
N LEU A 159 1.25 0.10 -8.42
CA LEU A 159 2.18 -0.07 -7.31
C LEU A 159 1.85 -1.34 -6.55
N ARG A 160 2.87 -1.99 -6.00
CA ARG A 160 2.73 -3.09 -5.06
C ARG A 160 3.62 -2.89 -3.86
N LEU A 161 3.14 -3.29 -2.70
CA LEU A 161 3.85 -3.30 -1.43
C LEU A 161 3.90 -4.73 -0.90
N PRO A 162 5.09 -5.35 -0.76
CA PRO A 162 5.24 -6.65 -0.14
C PRO A 162 4.74 -6.66 1.30
N MET A 163 4.08 -7.75 1.73
CA MET A 163 3.55 -7.87 3.10
C MET A 163 4.64 -7.81 4.18
N GLY A 164 5.87 -8.21 3.87
CA GLY A 164 7.00 -8.04 4.78
C GLY A 164 7.28 -6.58 5.13
N ASP A 165 7.21 -5.68 4.15
CA ASP A 165 7.41 -4.24 4.37
C ASP A 165 6.20 -3.59 5.04
N TYR A 166 4.97 -4.03 4.72
CA TYR A 166 3.78 -3.67 5.47
C TYR A 166 3.89 -4.06 6.95
N ASN A 167 4.30 -5.30 7.24
CA ASN A 167 4.44 -5.80 8.61
C ASN A 167 5.49 -5.01 9.40
N LYS A 168 6.59 -4.61 8.78
CA LYS A 168 7.60 -3.72 9.41
C LYS A 168 6.99 -2.37 9.79
N MET A 169 6.23 -1.74 8.88
CA MET A 169 5.55 -0.46 9.16
C MET A 169 4.53 -0.63 10.29
N TYR A 170 3.72 -1.69 10.25
CA TYR A 170 2.73 -1.97 11.28
C TYR A 170 3.37 -2.18 12.66
N ASN A 171 4.37 -3.04 12.75
CA ASN A 171 5.08 -3.33 14.01
C ASN A 171 5.76 -2.08 14.58
N PHE A 172 6.36 -1.25 13.72
CA PHE A 172 6.93 0.02 14.13
C PHE A 172 5.85 0.96 14.70
N THR A 173 4.70 1.08 14.04
CA THR A 173 3.58 1.91 14.52
C THR A 173 3.05 1.43 15.88
N ILE A 174 2.92 0.12 16.08
CA ILE A 174 2.46 -0.45 17.36
C ILE A 174 3.50 -0.22 18.47
N SER A 175 4.80 -0.44 18.20
CA SER A 175 5.84 -0.21 19.21
C SER A 175 5.91 1.27 19.61
N GLU A 176 5.82 2.19 18.65
CA GLU A 176 5.79 3.64 18.94
C GLU A 176 4.57 4.04 19.80
N ALA A 177 3.40 3.43 19.55
CA ALA A 177 2.20 3.67 20.35
C ALA A 177 2.36 3.18 21.80
N VAL A 178 2.94 2.00 21.99
CA VAL A 178 3.19 1.42 23.31
C VAL A 178 4.24 2.25 24.07
N ASP A 179 5.29 2.69 23.40
CA ASP A 179 6.34 3.52 24.00
C ASP A 179 5.79 4.89 24.43
N ALA A 180 4.99 5.54 23.59
CA ALA A 180 4.31 6.79 23.91
C ALA A 180 3.39 6.66 25.13
N TYR A 181 2.64 5.56 25.23
CA TYR A 181 1.82 5.25 26.41
C TYR A 181 2.65 5.06 27.67
N ASN A 182 3.74 4.28 27.60
CA ASN A 182 4.63 4.02 28.73
C ASN A 182 5.28 5.31 29.28
N VAL A 183 5.71 6.21 28.39
CA VAL A 183 6.26 7.53 28.78
C VAL A 183 5.21 8.36 29.49
N LYS A 184 3.98 8.44 28.95
CA LYS A 184 2.86 9.19 29.54
C LYS A 184 2.51 8.63 30.93
N SER A 185 2.38 7.32 31.06
CA SER A 185 2.07 6.65 32.33
C SER A 185 3.13 6.93 33.40
N LYS A 186 4.41 6.83 33.06
CA LYS A 186 5.52 7.16 33.99
C LYS A 186 5.49 8.63 34.43
N ALA A 187 5.20 9.57 33.51
CA ALA A 187 5.07 10.97 33.82
C ALA A 187 3.91 11.23 34.80
N GLN A 188 2.74 10.62 34.59
CA GLN A 188 1.60 10.76 35.49
C GLN A 188 1.92 10.27 36.91
N ILE A 189 2.58 9.10 37.03
CA ILE A 189 3.02 8.58 38.33
C ILE A 189 4.01 9.53 39.03
N ALA A 190 4.93 10.13 38.26
CA ALA A 190 5.88 11.09 38.81
C ALA A 190 5.21 12.38 39.31
N PHE A 191 4.21 12.90 38.59
CA PHE A 191 3.42 14.05 39.00
C PHE A 191 2.59 13.75 40.27
N GLN A 192 1.93 12.59 40.35
CA GLN A 192 1.20 12.21 41.56
C GLN A 192 2.10 12.14 42.79
N LYS A 193 3.29 11.57 42.67
CA LYS A 193 4.26 11.54 43.78
C LYS A 193 4.72 12.94 44.21
N LEU A 194 4.88 13.88 43.26
CA LEU A 194 5.20 15.27 43.58
C LEU A 194 4.07 15.98 44.31
N GLU A 195 2.82 15.74 43.91
CA GLU A 195 1.64 16.28 44.62
C GLU A 195 1.51 15.72 46.05
N GLU A 196 1.72 14.41 46.23
CA GLU A 196 1.71 13.76 47.53
C GLU A 196 2.78 14.37 48.47
N THR A 197 4.05 14.49 48.01
CA THR A 197 5.13 15.10 48.78
C THR A 197 4.87 16.56 49.11
N SER A 198 4.34 17.35 48.15
CA SER A 198 4.01 18.76 48.38
C SER A 198 2.88 18.94 49.42
N ASN A 199 1.91 18.03 49.48
CA ASN A 199 0.83 18.04 50.45
C ASN A 199 1.30 17.61 51.84
N GLU A 200 2.24 16.66 51.95
CA GLU A 200 2.87 16.27 53.22
C GLU A 200 3.68 17.45 53.84
N ASP A 201 4.47 18.17 53.04
CA ASP A 201 5.26 19.32 53.47
C ASP A 201 4.36 20.50 53.94
N SER A 202 3.17 20.67 53.33
CA SER A 202 2.22 21.72 53.72
C SER A 202 1.44 21.41 55.00
N ASN A 203 1.38 20.15 55.42
CA ASN A 203 0.73 19.75 56.68
C ASN A 203 1.69 19.72 57.89
N LEU A 204 2.99 19.98 57.69
CA LEU A 204 4.01 20.02 58.72
C LEU A 204 4.37 21.46 59.19
N GLN A 205 3.72 22.48 58.63
CA GLN A 205 3.76 23.88 59.05
C GLN A 205 2.52 24.31 59.84
#